data_7fccde29dc4ab6f767c407206d38f2e5
#
_entry.id   7fccde29dc4ab6f767c407206d38f2e5
#
_cell.length_a   1.000
_cell.length_b   1.000
_cell.length_c   1.000
_cell.angle_alpha   90.00
_cell.angle_beta   90.00
_cell.angle_gamma   90.00
#
_symmetry.space_group_name_H-M   'P 1'
#
loop_
_entity.id
_entity.type
_entity.pdbx_description
1 polymer ?
#
loop_
_entity_poly.entity_id
_entity_poly.type
_entity_poly.pdbx_seq_one_letter_code
_entity_poly.pdbx_strand_id
1 'polypeptide(L)'
;ASNTVFVNFQDVKVPVENRIGDEGKGFQIAMKTFDRTRPGVAAAAVGIGRRALEESVRYAQERKAFGKPIARQQAIQFMLADMARDVEAARLLTYQSAWMIDQGQRNTKQCSMAKCFAGDMAMRVSTDAVQVFGGYGYSKEYPVEKLMRDAKVMQIYEGTNQIQRIIIARHLLEA
;
A
#
# COMPACT_ATOMS: atom_id res chain seq x y z
N ALA A 1 -4.71 10.52 -7.59
CA ALA A 1 -4.93 9.19 -8.17
C ALA A 1 -4.26 9.12 -9.54
N SER A 2 -3.78 7.95 -9.91
CA SER A 2 -3.16 7.71 -11.21
C SER A 2 -4.20 7.47 -12.30
N ASN A 3 -3.89 7.82 -13.55
CA ASN A 3 -4.73 7.49 -14.69
C ASN A 3 -4.77 5.97 -14.90
N THR A 4 -5.98 5.42 -15.01
CA THR A 4 -6.22 4.02 -15.32
C THR A 4 -7.13 3.95 -16.54
N VAL A 5 -6.63 3.41 -17.64
CA VAL A 5 -7.28 3.48 -18.95
C VAL A 5 -7.29 2.12 -19.63
N PHE A 6 -8.16 1.96 -20.63
CA PHE A 6 -8.10 0.83 -21.56
C PHE A 6 -6.95 1.03 -22.55
N VAL A 7 -6.23 -0.05 -22.85
CA VAL A 7 -5.22 -0.09 -23.89
C VAL A 7 -5.68 -1.09 -24.94
N ASN A 8 -5.82 -0.64 -26.19
CA ASN A 8 -6.19 -1.48 -27.32
C ASN A 8 -4.97 -1.73 -28.20
N PHE A 9 -4.76 -3.01 -28.56
CA PHE A 9 -3.73 -3.43 -29.49
C PHE A 9 -4.43 -3.89 -30.77
N GLN A 10 -4.17 -3.22 -31.91
CA GLN A 10 -4.73 -3.59 -33.22
C GLN A 10 -3.56 -3.86 -34.17
N ASP A 11 -3.47 -5.09 -34.67
CA ASP A 11 -2.48 -5.54 -35.65
C ASP A 11 -1.01 -5.17 -35.29
N VAL A 12 -0.69 -5.13 -34.00
CA VAL A 12 0.64 -4.81 -33.54
C VAL A 12 1.57 -5.98 -33.84
N LYS A 13 2.54 -5.76 -34.72
CA LYS A 13 3.58 -6.76 -35.04
C LYS A 13 4.67 -6.72 -33.98
N VAL A 14 4.90 -7.86 -33.33
CA VAL A 14 5.97 -8.04 -32.33
C VAL A 14 6.94 -9.10 -32.84
N PRO A 15 8.24 -8.83 -32.90
CA PRO A 15 9.25 -9.82 -33.26
C PRO A 15 9.20 -11.06 -32.35
N VAL A 16 9.41 -12.25 -32.92
CA VAL A 16 9.32 -13.52 -32.17
C VAL A 16 10.36 -13.58 -31.04
N GLU A 17 11.52 -12.99 -31.24
CA GLU A 17 12.60 -12.90 -30.23
C GLU A 17 12.21 -12.08 -28.99
N ASN A 18 11.19 -11.24 -29.07
CA ASN A 18 10.66 -10.49 -27.94
C ASN A 18 9.71 -11.33 -27.07
N ARG A 19 9.48 -12.60 -27.42
CA ARG A 19 8.66 -13.51 -26.60
C ARG A 19 9.38 -13.82 -25.28
N ILE A 20 8.68 -13.64 -24.17
CA ILE A 20 9.20 -13.93 -22.82
C ILE A 20 8.81 -15.36 -22.43
N GLY A 21 9.76 -16.28 -22.51
CA GLY A 21 9.59 -17.70 -22.16
C GLY A 21 8.76 -18.49 -23.19
N ASP A 22 8.36 -19.70 -22.80
CA ASP A 22 7.66 -20.65 -23.67
C ASP A 22 6.17 -20.32 -23.81
N GLU A 23 5.58 -20.77 -24.91
CA GLU A 23 4.14 -20.70 -25.15
C GLU A 23 3.36 -21.44 -24.04
N GLY A 24 2.24 -20.87 -23.62
CA GLY A 24 1.41 -21.42 -22.54
C GLY A 24 1.95 -21.18 -21.12
N LYS A 25 3.13 -20.57 -20.94
CA LYS A 25 3.74 -20.31 -19.62
C LYS A 25 3.53 -18.88 -19.08
N GLY A 26 2.87 -18.01 -19.84
CA GLY A 26 2.70 -16.59 -19.49
C GLY A 26 2.11 -16.36 -18.09
N PHE A 27 1.09 -17.13 -17.69
CA PHE A 27 0.50 -17.01 -16.36
C PHE A 27 1.52 -17.33 -15.25
N GLN A 28 2.33 -18.38 -15.41
CA GLN A 28 3.35 -18.75 -14.43
C GLN A 28 4.45 -17.70 -14.32
N ILE A 29 4.83 -17.10 -15.47
CA ILE A 29 5.80 -16.01 -15.52
C ILE A 29 5.26 -14.79 -14.77
N ALA A 30 4.00 -14.40 -15.02
CA ALA A 30 3.35 -13.30 -14.32
C ALA A 30 3.30 -13.52 -12.79
N MET A 31 2.96 -14.72 -12.33
CA MET A 31 2.93 -15.02 -10.89
C MET A 31 4.31 -14.91 -10.24
N LYS A 32 5.36 -15.42 -10.90
CA LYS A 32 6.75 -15.26 -10.43
C LYS A 32 7.19 -13.79 -10.40
N THR A 33 6.75 -13.01 -11.37
CA THR A 33 7.02 -11.57 -11.41
C THR A 33 6.37 -10.88 -10.21
N PHE A 34 5.10 -11.17 -9.91
CA PHE A 34 4.41 -10.59 -8.77
C PHE A 34 5.07 -10.91 -7.41
N ASP A 35 5.66 -12.08 -7.24
CA ASP A 35 6.40 -12.40 -6.01
C ASP A 35 7.60 -11.46 -5.80
N ARG A 36 8.15 -10.87 -6.87
CA ARG A 36 9.23 -9.88 -6.83
C ARG A 36 8.76 -8.44 -6.77
N THR A 37 7.61 -8.11 -7.37
CA THR A 37 7.12 -6.72 -7.48
C THR A 37 6.21 -6.31 -6.33
N ARG A 38 5.46 -7.24 -5.72
CA ARG A 38 4.58 -6.96 -4.57
C ARG A 38 5.26 -6.28 -3.38
N PRO A 39 6.51 -6.61 -2.98
CA PRO A 39 7.20 -5.84 -1.94
C PRO A 39 7.39 -4.37 -2.31
N GLY A 40 7.61 -4.04 -3.60
CA GLY A 40 7.65 -2.67 -4.08
C GLY A 40 6.31 -1.93 -3.94
N VAL A 41 5.20 -2.62 -4.23
CA VAL A 41 3.84 -2.09 -4.00
C VAL A 41 3.58 -1.87 -2.51
N ALA A 42 3.98 -2.82 -1.65
CA ALA A 42 3.89 -2.67 -0.20
C ALA A 42 4.70 -1.47 0.30
N ALA A 43 5.91 -1.28 -0.24
CA ALA A 43 6.76 -0.12 0.10
C ALA A 43 6.11 1.22 -0.32
N ALA A 44 5.48 1.28 -1.49
CA ALA A 44 4.73 2.47 -1.93
C ALA A 44 3.56 2.77 -0.98
N ALA A 45 2.81 1.74 -0.56
CA ALA A 45 1.73 1.87 0.41
C ALA A 45 2.24 2.36 1.78
N VAL A 46 3.39 1.84 2.26
CA VAL A 46 4.07 2.32 3.47
C VAL A 46 4.46 3.80 3.33
N GLY A 47 4.96 4.21 2.15
CA GLY A 47 5.29 5.61 1.86
C GLY A 47 4.08 6.54 1.98
N ILE A 48 2.92 6.13 1.46
CA ILE A 48 1.66 6.89 1.58
C ILE A 48 1.25 7.01 3.06
N GLY A 49 1.23 5.88 3.79
CA GLY A 49 0.86 5.87 5.21
C GLY A 49 1.80 6.73 6.07
N ARG A 50 3.12 6.61 5.84
CA ARG A 50 4.13 7.43 6.52
C ARG A 50 3.91 8.92 6.28
N ARG A 51 3.72 9.33 5.02
CA ARG A 51 3.45 10.73 4.68
C ARG A 51 2.18 11.24 5.33
N ALA A 52 1.11 10.46 5.33
CA ALA A 52 -0.15 10.81 5.98
C ALA A 52 0.02 11.01 7.49
N LEU A 53 0.78 10.14 8.16
CA LEU A 53 1.13 10.27 9.57
C LEU A 53 1.96 11.53 9.86
N GLU A 54 3.03 11.77 9.09
CA GLU A 54 3.91 12.93 9.26
C GLU A 54 3.13 14.26 9.14
N GLU A 55 2.24 14.37 8.13
CA GLU A 55 1.37 15.52 7.97
C GLU A 55 0.38 15.68 9.14
N SER A 56 -0.19 14.59 9.61
CA SER A 56 -1.14 14.59 10.73
C SER A 56 -0.48 15.03 12.05
N VAL A 57 0.73 14.55 12.31
CA VAL A 57 1.50 14.95 13.51
C VAL A 57 1.79 16.45 13.48
N ARG A 58 2.30 16.97 12.34
CA ARG A 58 2.60 18.38 12.18
C ARG A 58 1.33 19.24 12.37
N TYR A 59 0.26 18.92 11.65
CA TYR A 59 -1.00 19.65 11.74
C TYR A 59 -1.59 19.63 13.15
N ALA A 60 -1.55 18.50 13.84
CA ALA A 60 -2.07 18.38 15.20
C ALA A 60 -1.34 19.26 16.22
N GLN A 61 -0.05 19.53 16.00
CA GLN A 61 0.76 20.43 16.84
C GLN A 61 0.44 21.92 16.58
N GLU A 62 0.11 22.27 15.33
CA GLU A 62 -0.13 23.64 14.90
C GLU A 62 -1.60 24.06 15.09
N ARG A 63 -2.52 23.18 14.75
CA ARG A 63 -3.98 23.47 14.77
C ARG A 63 -4.47 23.60 16.21
N LYS A 64 -5.13 24.71 16.53
CA LYS A 64 -5.76 24.94 17.83
C LYS A 64 -7.28 24.78 17.74
N ALA A 65 -7.84 24.08 18.73
CA ALA A 65 -9.26 24.01 19.02
C ALA A 65 -9.47 23.98 20.53
N PHE A 66 -10.56 24.59 21.02
CA PHE A 66 -10.82 24.71 22.46
C PHE A 66 -9.64 25.31 23.25
N GLY A 67 -8.99 26.32 22.67
CA GLY A 67 -7.91 27.09 23.32
C GLY A 67 -6.53 26.43 23.36
N LYS A 68 -6.36 25.23 22.78
CA LYS A 68 -5.08 24.49 22.81
C LYS A 68 -4.84 23.71 21.50
N PRO A 69 -3.58 23.32 21.17
CA PRO A 69 -3.30 22.44 20.05
C PRO A 69 -4.13 21.15 20.13
N ILE A 70 -4.64 20.67 18.98
CA ILE A 70 -5.46 19.44 18.96
C ILE A 70 -4.64 18.20 19.37
N ALA A 71 -3.32 18.23 19.26
CA ALA A 71 -2.42 17.22 19.80
C ALA A 71 -2.59 16.97 21.32
N ARG A 72 -3.24 17.90 22.05
CA ARG A 72 -3.56 17.74 23.48
C ARG A 72 -4.89 17.01 23.72
N GLN A 73 -5.61 16.66 22.66
CA GLN A 73 -6.84 15.88 22.78
C GLN A 73 -6.51 14.39 22.74
N GLN A 74 -6.99 13.62 23.71
CA GLN A 74 -6.68 12.19 23.83
C GLN A 74 -7.11 11.38 22.59
N ALA A 75 -8.26 11.70 22.01
CA ALA A 75 -8.73 11.03 20.79
C ALA A 75 -7.75 11.20 19.63
N ILE A 76 -7.17 12.39 19.43
CA ILE A 76 -6.14 12.65 18.42
C ILE A 76 -4.85 11.89 18.74
N GLN A 77 -4.45 11.84 20.01
CA GLN A 77 -3.26 11.08 20.43
C GLN A 77 -3.41 9.59 20.13
N PHE A 78 -4.57 9.01 20.38
CA PHE A 78 -4.84 7.60 20.06
C PHE A 78 -4.80 7.33 18.55
N MET A 79 -5.43 8.19 17.75
CA MET A 79 -5.37 8.08 16.28
C MET A 79 -3.92 8.11 15.79
N LEU A 80 -3.11 9.08 16.22
CA LEU A 80 -1.71 9.19 15.82
C LEU A 80 -0.87 7.99 16.26
N ALA A 81 -1.11 7.47 17.47
CA ALA A 81 -0.43 6.27 17.97
C ALA A 81 -0.78 5.02 17.16
N ASP A 82 -2.06 4.82 16.82
CA ASP A 82 -2.50 3.71 15.98
C ASP A 82 -1.93 3.82 14.56
N MET A 83 -1.96 5.01 13.96
CA MET A 83 -1.35 5.26 12.66
C MET A 83 0.15 4.91 12.67
N ALA A 84 0.90 5.36 13.69
CA ALA A 84 2.33 5.10 13.81
C ALA A 84 2.64 3.60 13.94
N ARG A 85 1.92 2.89 14.82
CA ARG A 85 2.04 1.45 15.02
C ARG A 85 1.83 0.68 13.71
N ASP A 86 0.78 1.04 12.99
CA ASP A 86 0.38 0.30 11.80
C ASP A 86 1.30 0.57 10.61
N VAL A 87 1.82 1.79 10.46
CA VAL A 87 2.85 2.12 9.48
C VAL A 87 4.13 1.32 9.75
N GLU A 88 4.54 1.22 11.03
CA GLU A 88 5.74 0.47 11.41
C GLU A 88 5.56 -1.04 11.17
N ALA A 89 4.41 -1.61 11.53
CA ALA A 89 4.11 -3.01 11.28
C ALA A 89 4.13 -3.33 9.77
N ALA A 90 3.54 -2.46 8.93
CA ALA A 90 3.58 -2.61 7.48
C ALA A 90 5.01 -2.53 6.93
N ARG A 91 5.83 -1.61 7.46
CA ARG A 91 7.23 -1.44 7.06
C ARG A 91 8.05 -2.70 7.36
N LEU A 92 7.91 -3.29 8.54
CA LEU A 92 8.62 -4.50 8.94
C LEU A 92 8.24 -5.70 8.08
N LEU A 93 6.95 -5.91 7.79
CA LEU A 93 6.49 -6.96 6.86
C LEU A 93 7.06 -6.75 5.45
N THR A 94 7.11 -5.51 4.98
CA THR A 94 7.69 -5.17 3.68
C THR A 94 9.17 -5.50 3.62
N TYR A 95 9.94 -5.11 4.63
CA TYR A 95 11.37 -5.41 4.72
C TYR A 95 11.64 -6.90 4.82
N GLN A 96 10.86 -7.65 5.59
CA GLN A 96 10.97 -9.10 5.66
C GLN A 96 10.81 -9.74 4.28
N SER A 97 9.77 -9.34 3.52
CA SER A 97 9.53 -9.91 2.19
C SER A 97 10.61 -9.55 1.17
N ALA A 98 11.17 -8.33 1.23
CA ALA A 98 12.28 -7.90 0.39
C ALA A 98 13.58 -8.64 0.75
N TRP A 99 13.91 -8.75 2.04
CA TRP A 99 15.08 -9.47 2.52
C TRP A 99 15.08 -10.93 2.06
N MET A 100 13.92 -11.60 2.05
CA MET A 100 13.83 -12.97 1.54
C MET A 100 14.20 -13.08 0.05
N ILE A 101 13.87 -12.07 -0.76
CA ILE A 101 14.31 -12.00 -2.17
C ILE A 101 15.84 -11.93 -2.24
N ASP A 102 16.45 -11.05 -1.43
CA ASP A 102 17.92 -10.88 -1.41
C ASP A 102 18.64 -12.17 -0.98
N GLN A 103 18.00 -12.98 -0.14
CA GLN A 103 18.49 -14.30 0.27
C GLN A 103 18.17 -15.43 -0.74
N GLY A 104 17.58 -15.13 -1.88
CA GLY A 104 17.16 -16.14 -2.86
C GLY A 104 16.03 -17.06 -2.38
N GLN A 105 15.34 -16.71 -1.31
CA GLN A 105 14.27 -17.50 -0.71
C GLN A 105 12.92 -17.26 -1.39
N ARG A 106 12.07 -18.28 -1.42
CA ARG A 106 10.69 -18.11 -1.88
C ARG A 106 9.89 -17.29 -0.86
N ASN A 107 9.27 -16.20 -1.32
CA ASN A 107 8.58 -15.24 -0.47
C ASN A 107 7.08 -15.08 -0.78
N THR A 108 6.47 -15.97 -1.55
CA THR A 108 5.07 -15.83 -2.05
C THR A 108 4.08 -15.53 -0.93
N LYS A 109 4.18 -16.21 0.21
CA LYS A 109 3.33 -15.94 1.38
C LYS A 109 3.65 -14.58 2.00
N GLN A 110 4.91 -14.29 2.24
CA GLN A 110 5.34 -13.05 2.91
C GLN A 110 5.08 -11.81 2.08
N CYS A 111 5.31 -11.85 0.76
CA CYS A 111 4.98 -10.71 -0.11
C CYS A 111 3.47 -10.47 -0.20
N SER A 112 2.65 -11.54 -0.15
CA SER A 112 1.19 -11.42 -0.08
C SER A 112 0.74 -10.82 1.26
N MET A 113 1.34 -11.21 2.38
CA MET A 113 1.08 -10.62 3.70
C MET A 113 1.46 -9.14 3.73
N ALA A 114 2.66 -8.80 3.25
CA ALA A 114 3.15 -7.43 3.20
C ALA A 114 2.24 -6.53 2.36
N LYS A 115 1.92 -6.95 1.12
CA LYS A 115 1.07 -6.19 0.19
C LYS A 115 -0.35 -6.01 0.74
N CYS A 116 -0.94 -7.07 1.29
CA CYS A 116 -2.29 -7.02 1.86
C CYS A 116 -2.35 -6.06 3.06
N PHE A 117 -1.44 -6.23 4.01
CA PHE A 117 -1.42 -5.42 5.22
C PHE A 117 -1.10 -3.95 4.90
N ALA A 118 -0.06 -3.70 4.09
CA ALA A 118 0.34 -2.34 3.73
C ALA A 118 -0.75 -1.59 2.94
N GLY A 119 -1.46 -2.27 2.03
CA GLY A 119 -2.58 -1.67 1.29
C GLY A 119 -3.75 -1.30 2.18
N ASP A 120 -4.13 -2.16 3.13
CA ASP A 120 -5.21 -1.89 4.09
C ASP A 120 -4.79 -0.78 5.08
N MET A 121 -3.55 -0.82 5.57
CA MET A 121 -2.96 0.22 6.42
C MET A 121 -2.95 1.58 5.73
N ALA A 122 -2.47 1.67 4.48
CA ALA A 122 -2.40 2.94 3.75
C ALA A 122 -3.79 3.59 3.61
N MET A 123 -4.82 2.78 3.31
CA MET A 123 -6.19 3.29 3.19
C MET A 123 -6.71 3.81 4.54
N ARG A 124 -6.51 3.05 5.63
CA ARG A 124 -6.95 3.45 6.97
C ARG A 124 -6.22 4.71 7.43
N VAL A 125 -4.90 4.70 7.42
CA VAL A 125 -4.06 5.81 7.90
C VAL A 125 -4.31 7.10 7.11
N SER A 126 -4.48 7.01 5.79
CA SER A 126 -4.79 8.20 4.97
C SER A 126 -6.20 8.74 5.22
N THR A 127 -7.17 7.86 5.53
CA THR A 127 -8.53 8.27 5.93
C THR A 127 -8.51 8.96 7.30
N ASP A 128 -7.78 8.39 8.26
CA ASP A 128 -7.60 8.99 9.58
C ASP A 128 -6.87 10.33 9.51
N ALA A 129 -5.91 10.48 8.60
CA ALA A 129 -5.25 11.76 8.34
C ALA A 129 -6.25 12.84 7.88
N VAL A 130 -7.16 12.53 6.96
CA VAL A 130 -8.23 13.45 6.56
C VAL A 130 -9.08 13.82 7.78
N GLN A 131 -9.40 12.86 8.66
CA GLN A 131 -10.16 13.11 9.87
C GLN A 131 -9.41 14.01 10.87
N VAL A 132 -8.10 13.83 11.05
CA VAL A 132 -7.26 14.72 11.91
C VAL A 132 -7.29 16.17 11.40
N PHE A 133 -7.26 16.37 10.09
CA PHE A 133 -7.35 17.69 9.47
C PHE A 133 -8.77 18.27 9.50
N GLY A 134 -9.79 17.44 9.67
CA GLY A 134 -11.19 17.83 9.60
C GLY A 134 -11.56 18.41 8.21
N GLY A 135 -12.33 19.47 8.17
CA GLY A 135 -12.75 20.11 6.90
C GLY A 135 -11.59 20.49 5.97
N TYR A 136 -10.46 20.92 6.53
CA TYR A 136 -9.26 21.24 5.74
C TYR A 136 -8.66 19.99 5.07
N GLY A 137 -8.78 18.81 5.68
CA GLY A 137 -8.31 17.56 5.08
C GLY A 137 -9.06 17.14 3.81
N TYR A 138 -10.23 17.71 3.57
CA TYR A 138 -11.03 17.48 2.36
C TYR A 138 -10.72 18.48 1.24
N SER A 139 -9.92 19.52 1.54
CA SER A 139 -9.49 20.54 0.57
C SER A 139 -8.23 20.10 -0.17
N LYS A 140 -8.17 20.40 -1.47
CA LYS A 140 -6.98 20.16 -2.32
C LYS A 140 -5.75 21.01 -1.94
N GLU A 141 -5.92 22.00 -1.07
CA GLU A 141 -4.83 22.81 -0.52
C GLU A 141 -3.92 22.01 0.43
N TYR A 142 -4.43 20.88 0.95
CA TYR A 142 -3.71 20.00 1.84
C TYR A 142 -3.49 18.62 1.19
N PRO A 143 -2.36 17.95 1.44
CA PRO A 143 -2.01 16.75 0.69
C PRO A 143 -2.80 15.49 1.09
N VAL A 144 -3.48 15.49 2.26
CA VAL A 144 -4.07 14.26 2.83
C VAL A 144 -5.25 13.72 2.02
N GLU A 145 -6.05 14.58 1.37
CA GLU A 145 -7.13 14.13 0.49
C GLU A 145 -6.59 13.35 -0.72
N LYS A 146 -5.45 13.80 -1.27
CA LYS A 146 -4.80 13.11 -2.38
C LYS A 146 -4.21 11.77 -1.91
N LEU A 147 -3.57 11.74 -0.74
CA LEU A 147 -3.01 10.50 -0.18
C LEU A 147 -4.10 9.44 0.01
N MET A 148 -5.30 9.82 0.46
CA MET A 148 -6.45 8.92 0.60
C MET A 148 -6.90 8.37 -0.76
N ARG A 149 -7.00 9.20 -1.78
CA ARG A 149 -7.37 8.75 -3.14
C ARG A 149 -6.30 7.83 -3.74
N ASP A 150 -5.03 8.13 -3.53
CA ASP A 150 -3.91 7.33 -4.02
C ASP A 150 -3.81 6.00 -3.27
N ALA A 151 -4.12 5.96 -1.97
CA ALA A 151 -4.08 4.75 -1.16
C ALA A 151 -5.03 3.66 -1.66
N LYS A 152 -6.16 4.03 -2.27
CA LYS A 152 -7.17 3.04 -2.68
C LYS A 152 -6.65 2.05 -3.71
N VAL A 153 -5.85 2.47 -4.68
CA VAL A 153 -5.31 1.57 -5.71
C VAL A 153 -4.36 0.52 -5.13
N MET A 154 -3.74 0.80 -3.97
CA MET A 154 -2.85 -0.14 -3.27
C MET A 154 -3.59 -1.42 -2.81
N GLN A 155 -4.90 -1.36 -2.63
CA GLN A 155 -5.73 -2.52 -2.31
C GLN A 155 -6.15 -3.33 -3.54
N ILE A 156 -5.97 -2.80 -4.77
CA ILE A 156 -6.60 -3.33 -5.99
C ILE A 156 -5.57 -3.98 -6.91
N TYR A 157 -4.53 -3.24 -7.31
CA TYR A 157 -3.60 -3.70 -8.35
C TYR A 157 -2.59 -4.73 -7.82
N GLU A 158 -1.90 -5.40 -8.72
CA GLU A 158 -1.02 -6.56 -8.48
C GLU A 158 -1.69 -7.69 -7.69
N GLY A 159 -2.98 -7.85 -7.92
CA GLY A 159 -3.87 -8.76 -7.20
C GLY A 159 -4.51 -8.07 -5.99
N THR A 160 -5.84 -8.08 -5.99
CA THR A 160 -6.62 -7.45 -4.90
C THR A 160 -6.21 -8.01 -3.53
N ASN A 161 -6.46 -7.25 -2.48
CA ASN A 161 -6.20 -7.72 -1.11
C ASN A 161 -7.00 -8.99 -0.76
N GLN A 162 -8.13 -9.24 -1.43
CA GLN A 162 -8.88 -10.50 -1.34
C GLN A 162 -8.09 -11.67 -1.93
N ILE A 163 -7.48 -11.48 -3.10
CA ILE A 163 -6.60 -12.48 -3.73
C ILE A 163 -5.37 -12.76 -2.85
N GLN A 164 -4.78 -11.73 -2.24
CA GLN A 164 -3.67 -11.94 -1.30
C GLN A 164 -4.07 -12.85 -0.13
N ARG A 165 -5.28 -12.65 0.42
CA ARG A 165 -5.82 -13.50 1.50
C ARG A 165 -5.99 -14.96 1.06
N ILE A 166 -6.44 -15.20 -0.17
CA ILE A 166 -6.52 -16.55 -0.75
C ILE A 166 -5.12 -17.19 -0.83
N ILE A 167 -4.12 -16.45 -1.31
CA ILE A 167 -2.74 -16.94 -1.42
C ILE A 167 -2.18 -17.27 -0.02
N ILE A 168 -2.37 -16.40 0.95
CA ILE A 168 -1.94 -16.63 2.33
C ILE A 168 -2.60 -17.88 2.90
N ALA A 169 -3.93 -18.00 2.77
CA ALA A 169 -4.69 -19.13 3.29
C ALA A 169 -4.23 -20.46 2.68
N ARG A 170 -3.99 -20.52 1.37
CA ARG A 170 -3.46 -21.71 0.71
C ARG A 170 -2.14 -22.17 1.31
N HIS A 171 -1.21 -21.25 1.53
CA HIS A 171 0.09 -21.57 2.15
C HIS A 171 0.00 -21.97 3.63
N LEU A 172 -1.11 -21.70 4.30
CA LEU A 172 -1.34 -22.14 5.67
C LEU A 172 -2.02 -23.52 5.74
N LEU A 173 -2.86 -23.82 4.75
CA LEU A 173 -3.68 -25.03 4.73
C LEU A 173 -3.04 -26.18 3.95
N GLU A 174 -2.16 -25.87 3.00
CA GLU A 174 -1.47 -26.86 2.14
C GLU A 174 -0.02 -27.09 2.58
N ALA A 175 0.40 -26.59 3.76
CA ALA A 175 1.76 -26.71 4.28
C ALA A 175 2.01 -28.06 4.98
#